data_74a7ed4f1d7ff6e9f83a7f6667c9b639
#
_entry.id   74a7ed4f1d7ff6e9f83a7f6667c9b639
#
_cell.length_a   1.000
_cell.length_b   1.000
_cell.length_c   1.000
_cell.angle_alpha   90.00
_cell.angle_beta   90.00
_cell.angle_gamma   90.00
#
_symmetry.space_group_name_H-M   'P 1'
#
loop_
_entity.id
_entity.type
_entity.pdbx_description
1 polymer ?
#
loop_
_entity_poly.entity_id
_entity_poly.type
_entity_poly.pdbx_seq_one_letter_code
_entity_poly.pdbx_strand_id
1 'polypeptide(L)'
;MCIRDRSKKICRHLHLPLQSGSSRILKVMNRCYTKERYLDLAERIKKAVPGISLTTDIIVGFPGETDEDFEETMDVVRKVRFDSAFTFIYSKRTGTPAAAMEDQVPEEIVKERFDRLLKEVQDISAEVCGRDVKTVQEVLVEEVNVHTPGLMTGRLSNNTVVHFPGDPSMIGQLVPVYLRESRGFYYMGHIADKENE
;
A
#
# COMPACT_ATOMS: atom_id res chain seq x y z
N MET A 1 -18.25 -8.23 4.18
CA MET A 1 -17.36 -7.43 5.02
C MET A 1 -17.59 -7.57 6.53
N CYS A 2 -18.71 -8.16 6.94
CA CYS A 2 -19.13 -8.23 8.35
C CYS A 2 -18.19 -9.00 9.33
N ILE A 3 -17.24 -9.77 8.86
CA ILE A 3 -16.29 -10.49 9.74
C ILE A 3 -15.09 -9.60 10.07
N ARG A 4 -14.59 -8.85 9.11
CA ARG A 4 -13.37 -8.05 9.27
C ARG A 4 -13.59 -6.83 10.17
N ASP A 5 -14.75 -6.19 10.10
CA ASP A 5 -15.14 -5.06 10.92
C ASP A 5 -15.40 -5.40 12.40
N ARG A 6 -15.75 -6.67 12.70
CA ARG A 6 -16.05 -7.16 14.04
C ARG A 6 -14.94 -7.98 14.68
N SER A 7 -14.03 -8.54 13.89
CA SER A 7 -12.97 -9.40 14.39
C SER A 7 -11.77 -8.60 14.90
N LYS A 8 -11.38 -8.84 16.15
CA LYS A 8 -10.12 -8.34 16.73
C LYS A 8 -8.89 -9.17 16.30
N LYS A 9 -9.12 -10.32 15.63
CA LYS A 9 -8.06 -11.26 15.22
C LYS A 9 -7.65 -11.11 13.76
N ILE A 10 -8.34 -10.29 12.97
CA ILE A 10 -8.04 -10.06 11.55
C ILE A 10 -7.36 -8.70 11.43
N CYS A 11 -6.18 -8.69 10.83
CA CYS A 11 -5.42 -7.48 10.55
C CYS A 11 -6.25 -6.45 9.77
N ARG A 12 -6.11 -5.18 10.14
CA ARG A 12 -6.76 -4.05 9.47
C ARG A 12 -6.01 -3.66 8.19
N HIS A 13 -5.80 -4.64 7.34
CA HIS A 13 -5.12 -4.48 6.05
C HIS A 13 -5.92 -5.17 4.96
N LEU A 14 -6.05 -4.54 3.81
CA LEU A 14 -6.65 -5.11 2.61
C LEU A 14 -5.86 -4.71 1.37
N HIS A 15 -5.41 -5.71 0.64
CA HIS A 15 -4.85 -5.51 -0.70
C HIS A 15 -5.99 -5.49 -1.72
N LEU A 16 -6.16 -4.38 -2.43
CA LEU A 16 -7.23 -4.14 -3.39
C LEU A 16 -6.60 -3.68 -4.71
N PRO A 17 -6.24 -4.61 -5.62
CA PRO A 17 -5.58 -4.28 -6.88
C PRO A 17 -6.42 -3.37 -7.76
N LEU A 18 -5.87 -2.21 -8.16
CA LEU A 18 -6.49 -1.23 -9.06
C LEU A 18 -6.15 -1.52 -10.53
N GLN A 19 -4.91 -1.84 -10.80
CA GLN A 19 -4.28 -2.03 -12.10
C GLN A 19 -4.19 -0.74 -12.94
N SER A 20 -5.30 -0.03 -13.15
CA SER A 20 -5.42 1.26 -13.83
C SER A 20 -6.59 2.05 -13.25
N GLY A 21 -6.49 3.37 -13.23
CA GLY A 21 -7.60 4.27 -12.86
C GLY A 21 -8.53 4.60 -14.02
N SER A 22 -8.21 4.20 -15.26
CA SER A 22 -9.06 4.43 -16.42
C SER A 22 -10.00 3.26 -16.66
N SER A 23 -11.31 3.54 -16.67
CA SER A 23 -12.33 2.55 -17.02
C SER A 23 -12.15 1.97 -18.42
N ARG A 24 -11.60 2.76 -19.35
CA ARG A 24 -11.28 2.32 -20.71
C ARG A 24 -10.16 1.28 -20.70
N ILE A 25 -9.06 1.57 -20.03
CA ILE A 25 -7.92 0.65 -19.92
C ILE A 25 -8.30 -0.60 -19.12
N LEU A 26 -9.05 -0.47 -18.03
CA LEU A 26 -9.56 -1.62 -17.27
C LEU A 26 -10.36 -2.57 -18.14
N LYS A 27 -11.19 -2.05 -19.05
CA LYS A 27 -11.94 -2.87 -20.02
C LYS A 27 -11.00 -3.62 -20.98
N VAL A 28 -9.95 -2.96 -21.49
CA VAL A 28 -8.95 -3.60 -22.36
C VAL A 28 -8.14 -4.66 -21.60
N MET A 29 -7.85 -4.42 -20.32
CA MET A 29 -7.24 -5.40 -19.42
C MET A 29 -8.20 -6.55 -19.03
N ASN A 30 -9.43 -6.59 -19.57
CA ASN A 30 -10.48 -7.55 -19.21
C ASN A 30 -10.84 -7.54 -17.71
N ARG A 31 -10.89 -6.36 -17.10
CA ARG A 31 -11.34 -6.17 -15.71
C ARG A 31 -12.85 -5.89 -15.68
N CYS A 32 -13.53 -6.49 -14.69
CA CYS A 32 -15.00 -6.43 -14.59
C CYS A 32 -15.51 -5.25 -13.74
N TYR A 33 -14.68 -4.21 -13.51
CA TYR A 33 -15.04 -3.03 -12.74
C TYR A 33 -14.59 -1.75 -13.46
N THR A 34 -15.22 -0.62 -13.06
CA THR A 34 -14.88 0.72 -13.54
C THR A 34 -14.19 1.52 -12.43
N LYS A 35 -13.61 2.67 -12.79
CA LYS A 35 -13.03 3.66 -11.87
C LYS A 35 -14.01 4.03 -10.75
N GLU A 36 -15.25 4.36 -11.12
CA GLU A 36 -16.28 4.82 -10.19
C GLU A 36 -16.63 3.72 -9.18
N ARG A 37 -16.80 2.50 -9.68
CA ARG A 37 -17.10 1.33 -8.85
C ARG A 37 -15.97 0.99 -7.88
N TYR A 38 -14.72 1.18 -8.33
CA TYR A 38 -13.55 1.00 -7.48
C TYR A 38 -13.48 2.06 -6.37
N LEU A 39 -13.69 3.35 -6.71
CA LEU A 39 -13.71 4.45 -5.75
C LEU A 39 -14.82 4.26 -4.70
N ASP A 40 -16.06 3.93 -5.12
CA ASP A 40 -17.16 3.61 -4.20
C ASP A 40 -16.79 2.46 -3.25
N LEU A 41 -16.20 1.39 -3.80
CA LEU A 41 -15.78 0.26 -2.97
C LEU A 41 -14.71 0.65 -1.95
N ALA A 42 -13.68 1.41 -2.36
CA ALA A 42 -12.61 1.85 -1.47
C ALA A 42 -13.16 2.75 -0.34
N GLU A 43 -14.05 3.68 -0.67
CA GLU A 43 -14.71 4.55 0.32
C GLU A 43 -15.55 3.73 1.33
N ARG A 44 -16.37 2.81 0.83
CA ARG A 44 -17.19 1.92 1.68
C ARG A 44 -16.35 1.06 2.61
N ILE A 45 -15.19 0.57 2.12
CA ILE A 45 -14.24 -0.20 2.93
C ILE A 45 -13.69 0.67 4.06
N LYS A 46 -13.20 1.87 3.76
CA LYS A 46 -12.65 2.81 4.75
C LYS A 46 -13.70 3.24 5.78
N LYS A 47 -14.94 3.43 5.35
CA LYS A 47 -16.07 3.76 6.24
C LYS A 47 -16.47 2.59 7.15
N ALA A 48 -16.48 1.36 6.61
CA ALA A 48 -16.88 0.17 7.36
C ALA A 48 -15.80 -0.29 8.36
N VAL A 49 -14.53 -0.06 8.05
CA VAL A 49 -13.38 -0.45 8.91
C VAL A 49 -12.46 0.76 9.10
N PRO A 50 -12.78 1.64 10.06
CA PRO A 50 -11.93 2.80 10.35
C PRO A 50 -10.48 2.39 10.63
N GLY A 51 -9.53 3.12 10.04
CA GLY A 51 -8.09 2.82 10.18
C GLY A 51 -7.60 1.61 9.38
N ILE A 52 -8.40 1.08 8.44
CA ILE A 52 -7.91 0.03 7.54
C ILE A 52 -6.85 0.57 6.59
N SER A 53 -5.75 -0.15 6.49
CA SER A 53 -4.73 0.08 5.48
C SER A 53 -5.17 -0.51 4.14
N LEU A 54 -5.14 0.29 3.09
CA LEU A 54 -5.39 -0.15 1.72
C LEU A 54 -4.09 -0.13 0.92
N THR A 55 -3.74 -1.28 0.36
CA THR A 55 -2.64 -1.39 -0.61
C THR A 55 -3.17 -1.81 -1.97
N THR A 56 -2.43 -1.52 -3.03
CA THR A 56 -2.88 -1.76 -4.39
C THR A 56 -1.73 -2.11 -5.33
N ASP A 57 -2.07 -2.59 -6.53
CA ASP A 57 -1.17 -2.73 -7.68
C ASP A 57 -1.58 -1.75 -8.76
N ILE A 58 -0.61 -1.11 -9.42
CA ILE A 58 -0.82 -0.19 -10.54
C ILE A 58 0.18 -0.51 -11.64
N ILE A 59 -0.30 -0.61 -12.87
CA ILE A 59 0.51 -0.84 -14.06
C ILE A 59 0.47 0.43 -14.91
N VAL A 60 1.63 0.93 -15.32
CA VAL A 60 1.80 2.07 -16.22
C VAL A 60 2.28 1.60 -17.58
N GLY A 61 1.86 2.31 -18.64
CA GLY A 61 2.30 2.02 -20.00
C GLY A 61 1.64 0.79 -20.61
N PHE A 62 0.43 0.44 -20.17
CA PHE A 62 -0.33 -0.60 -20.85
C PHE A 62 -0.64 -0.18 -22.28
N PRO A 63 -0.60 -1.10 -23.28
CA PRO A 63 -0.87 -0.76 -24.69
C PRO A 63 -2.16 0.05 -24.86
N GLY A 64 -2.07 1.14 -25.59
CA GLY A 64 -3.17 2.08 -25.84
C GLY A 64 -3.46 3.04 -24.67
N GLU A 65 -2.66 3.06 -23.58
CA GLU A 65 -2.81 4.05 -22.52
C GLU A 65 -2.49 5.46 -23.02
N THR A 66 -3.45 6.39 -22.94
CA THR A 66 -3.27 7.81 -23.25
C THR A 66 -2.85 8.60 -22.02
N ASP A 67 -2.54 9.90 -22.19
CA ASP A 67 -2.24 10.80 -21.08
C ASP A 67 -3.46 10.99 -20.18
N GLU A 68 -4.65 11.06 -20.77
CA GLU A 68 -5.90 11.16 -20.02
C GLU A 68 -6.14 9.91 -19.15
N ASP A 69 -5.86 8.71 -19.68
CA ASP A 69 -5.98 7.45 -18.90
C ASP A 69 -5.01 7.42 -17.72
N PHE A 70 -3.79 7.91 -17.96
CA PHE A 70 -2.80 8.01 -16.89
C PHE A 70 -3.23 9.03 -15.82
N GLU A 71 -3.74 10.22 -16.21
CA GLU A 71 -4.25 11.20 -15.26
C GLU A 71 -5.47 10.67 -14.47
N GLU A 72 -6.32 9.85 -15.07
CA GLU A 72 -7.38 9.14 -14.34
C GLU A 72 -6.81 8.20 -13.28
N THR A 73 -5.69 7.53 -13.56
CA THR A 73 -4.99 6.70 -12.58
C THR A 73 -4.43 7.54 -11.43
N MET A 74 -3.80 8.68 -11.73
CA MET A 74 -3.32 9.64 -10.72
C MET A 74 -4.45 10.19 -9.85
N ASP A 75 -5.62 10.48 -10.45
CA ASP A 75 -6.82 10.93 -9.72
C ASP A 75 -7.30 9.88 -8.70
N VAL A 76 -7.34 8.60 -9.08
CA VAL A 76 -7.69 7.52 -8.15
C VAL A 76 -6.68 7.42 -7.01
N VAL A 77 -5.38 7.49 -7.29
CA VAL A 77 -4.32 7.46 -6.28
C VAL A 77 -4.50 8.58 -5.25
N ARG A 78 -4.75 9.81 -5.72
CA ARG A 78 -4.98 10.98 -4.87
C ARG A 78 -6.25 10.88 -4.03
N LYS A 79 -7.33 10.34 -4.59
CA LYS A 79 -8.62 10.19 -3.90
C LYS A 79 -8.60 9.07 -2.87
N VAL A 80 -8.06 7.90 -3.25
CA VAL A 80 -8.03 6.74 -2.36
C VAL A 80 -6.98 6.90 -1.28
N ARG A 81 -5.82 7.50 -1.59
CA ARG A 81 -4.69 7.67 -0.65
C ARG A 81 -4.30 6.33 -0.05
N PHE A 82 -3.70 5.50 -0.88
CA PHE A 82 -3.23 4.18 -0.46
C PHE A 82 -2.10 4.28 0.55
N ASP A 83 -2.07 3.37 1.51
CA ASP A 83 -0.96 3.24 2.47
C ASP A 83 0.32 2.78 1.76
N SER A 84 0.18 1.95 0.73
CA SER A 84 1.26 1.56 -0.18
C SER A 84 0.70 1.13 -1.53
N ALA A 85 1.45 1.34 -2.60
CA ALA A 85 1.12 0.81 -3.91
C ALA A 85 2.35 0.13 -4.54
N PHE A 86 2.14 -1.06 -5.08
CA PHE A 86 3.11 -1.74 -5.92
C PHE A 86 2.93 -1.23 -7.35
N THR A 87 3.92 -0.51 -7.83
CA THR A 87 3.91 0.13 -9.16
C THR A 87 4.74 -0.67 -10.13
N PHE A 88 4.17 -0.95 -11.30
CA PHE A 88 4.79 -1.77 -12.34
C PHE A 88 4.75 -1.04 -13.67
N ILE A 89 5.82 -1.18 -14.45
CA ILE A 89 5.80 -0.89 -15.88
C ILE A 89 5.24 -2.12 -16.59
N TYR A 90 4.31 -1.90 -17.55
CA TYR A 90 3.82 -2.99 -18.37
C TYR A 90 4.99 -3.71 -19.07
N SER A 91 5.01 -5.03 -18.97
CA SER A 91 5.99 -5.88 -19.63
C SER A 91 5.29 -6.84 -20.59
N LYS A 92 5.72 -6.84 -21.84
CA LYS A 92 5.20 -7.76 -22.88
C LYS A 92 5.45 -9.21 -22.48
N ARG A 93 4.35 -9.98 -22.43
CA ARG A 93 4.43 -11.42 -22.17
C ARG A 93 4.00 -12.16 -23.44
N THR A 94 4.89 -12.94 -24.02
CA THR A 94 4.61 -13.73 -25.22
C THR A 94 3.32 -14.54 -25.07
N GLY A 95 2.48 -14.52 -26.11
CA GLY A 95 1.21 -15.24 -26.13
C GLY A 95 0.03 -14.52 -25.46
N THR A 96 0.20 -13.29 -24.96
CA THR A 96 -0.92 -12.49 -24.43
C THR A 96 -1.50 -11.56 -25.50
N PRO A 97 -2.83 -11.29 -25.51
CA PRO A 97 -3.43 -10.32 -26.42
C PRO A 97 -2.77 -8.94 -26.36
N ALA A 98 -2.42 -8.47 -25.16
CA ALA A 98 -1.77 -7.18 -24.95
C ALA A 98 -0.37 -7.09 -25.61
N ALA A 99 0.37 -8.19 -25.70
CA ALA A 99 1.66 -8.21 -26.38
C ALA A 99 1.54 -8.08 -27.90
N ALA A 100 0.39 -8.44 -28.47
CA ALA A 100 0.07 -8.35 -29.91
C ALA A 100 -0.55 -6.99 -30.29
N MET A 101 -0.86 -6.12 -29.36
CA MET A 101 -1.40 -4.78 -29.64
C MET A 101 -0.33 -3.91 -30.31
N GLU A 102 -0.73 -3.14 -31.32
CA GLU A 102 0.18 -2.27 -32.08
C GLU A 102 0.47 -0.94 -31.38
N ASP A 103 -0.48 -0.46 -30.58
CA ASP A 103 -0.44 0.83 -29.87
C ASP A 103 0.37 0.78 -28.56
N GLN A 104 1.58 0.25 -28.64
CA GLN A 104 2.51 0.24 -27.50
C GLN A 104 2.94 1.66 -27.13
N VAL A 105 2.91 1.99 -25.83
CA VAL A 105 3.35 3.30 -25.34
C VAL A 105 4.86 3.42 -25.46
N PRO A 106 5.41 4.54 -26.00
CA PRO A 106 6.85 4.77 -26.07
C PRO A 106 7.52 4.71 -24.69
N GLU A 107 8.72 4.12 -24.65
CA GLU A 107 9.45 3.88 -23.39
C GLU A 107 9.71 5.17 -22.59
N GLU A 108 10.03 6.27 -23.27
CA GLU A 108 10.24 7.58 -22.64
C GLU A 108 9.01 8.08 -21.90
N ILE A 109 7.82 7.93 -22.53
CA ILE A 109 6.54 8.31 -21.93
C ILE A 109 6.23 7.39 -20.74
N VAL A 110 6.45 6.09 -20.87
CA VAL A 110 6.24 5.11 -19.79
C VAL A 110 7.11 5.47 -18.59
N LYS A 111 8.38 5.81 -18.81
CA LYS A 111 9.31 6.20 -17.76
C LYS A 111 8.87 7.47 -17.05
N GLU A 112 8.49 8.52 -17.80
CA GLU A 112 7.99 9.77 -17.23
C GLU A 112 6.76 9.53 -16.34
N ARG A 113 5.77 8.79 -16.87
CA ARG A 113 4.55 8.45 -16.12
C ARG A 113 4.88 7.64 -14.87
N PHE A 114 5.78 6.66 -14.98
CA PHE A 114 6.18 5.83 -13.84
C PHE A 114 6.86 6.65 -12.74
N ASP A 115 7.77 7.56 -13.09
CA ASP A 115 8.46 8.43 -12.13
C ASP A 115 7.46 9.36 -11.42
N ARG A 116 6.48 9.91 -12.14
CA ARG A 116 5.39 10.72 -11.57
C ARG A 116 4.52 9.92 -10.61
N LEU A 117 4.10 8.73 -11.02
CA LEU A 117 3.29 7.84 -10.18
C LEU A 117 4.06 7.43 -8.92
N LEU A 118 5.31 7.03 -9.06
CA LEU A 118 6.15 6.60 -7.94
C LEU A 118 6.31 7.71 -6.91
N LYS A 119 6.58 8.94 -7.37
CA LYS A 119 6.68 10.11 -6.50
C LYS A 119 5.38 10.36 -5.74
N GLU A 120 4.24 10.41 -6.42
CA GLU A 120 2.93 10.66 -5.79
C GLU A 120 2.60 9.58 -4.75
N VAL A 121 2.83 8.31 -5.08
CA VAL A 121 2.60 7.19 -4.15
C VAL A 121 3.50 7.30 -2.92
N GLN A 122 4.78 7.65 -3.09
CA GLN A 122 5.73 7.81 -1.98
C GLN A 122 5.34 8.98 -1.07
N ASP A 123 4.96 10.12 -1.65
CA ASP A 123 4.52 11.31 -0.90
C ASP A 123 3.27 10.99 -0.06
N ILE A 124 2.27 10.33 -0.66
CA ILE A 124 1.04 9.91 0.04
C ILE A 124 1.34 8.89 1.13
N SER A 125 2.17 7.87 0.82
CA SER A 125 2.52 6.82 1.77
C SER A 125 3.26 7.39 3.00
N ALA A 126 4.19 8.32 2.78
CA ALA A 126 4.92 8.99 3.85
C ALA A 126 3.97 9.81 4.75
N GLU A 127 3.00 10.50 4.16
CA GLU A 127 1.99 11.26 4.93
C GLU A 127 1.07 10.32 5.71
N VAL A 128 0.59 9.25 5.09
CA VAL A 128 -0.29 8.27 5.74
C VAL A 128 0.42 7.56 6.88
N CYS A 129 1.65 7.09 6.65
CA CYS A 129 2.48 6.48 7.70
C CYS A 129 2.89 7.49 8.79
N GLY A 130 2.90 8.80 8.52
CA GLY A 130 3.20 9.82 9.52
C GLY A 130 2.14 9.97 10.62
N ARG A 131 0.91 9.48 10.40
CA ARG A 131 -0.23 9.68 11.32
C ARG A 131 -0.07 8.99 12.66
N ASP A 132 0.57 7.82 12.69
CA ASP A 132 0.72 7.02 13.90
C ASP A 132 2.00 7.35 14.68
N VAL A 133 2.82 8.28 14.19
CA VAL A 133 4.02 8.75 14.91
C VAL A 133 3.61 9.42 16.21
N LYS A 134 4.38 9.15 17.27
CA LYS A 134 4.14 9.60 18.67
C LYS A 134 2.92 8.95 19.32
N THR A 135 2.52 7.77 18.86
CA THR A 135 1.49 6.95 19.52
C THR A 135 2.08 5.62 19.99
N VAL A 136 1.42 4.99 20.96
CA VAL A 136 1.71 3.61 21.37
C VAL A 136 0.79 2.67 20.60
N GLN A 137 1.38 1.67 19.96
CA GLN A 137 0.65 0.69 19.15
C GLN A 137 1.05 -0.73 19.55
N GLU A 138 0.12 -1.69 19.44
CA GLU A 138 0.44 -3.11 19.58
C GLU A 138 1.19 -3.61 18.34
N VAL A 139 2.33 -4.23 18.55
CA VAL A 139 3.20 -4.79 17.51
C VAL A 139 3.34 -6.30 17.73
N LEU A 140 3.01 -7.10 16.72
CA LEU A 140 3.38 -8.50 16.71
C LEU A 140 4.87 -8.62 16.36
N VAL A 141 5.65 -9.16 17.27
CA VAL A 141 7.08 -9.39 17.05
C VAL A 141 7.27 -10.62 16.18
N GLU A 142 7.88 -10.46 15.01
CA GLU A 142 8.02 -11.55 14.02
C GLU A 142 9.42 -12.18 14.04
N GLU A 143 10.46 -11.34 14.08
CA GLU A 143 11.84 -11.81 13.93
C GLU A 143 12.87 -10.84 14.50
N VAL A 144 14.11 -11.31 14.60
CA VAL A 144 15.27 -10.44 14.84
C VAL A 144 15.60 -9.71 13.54
N ASN A 145 15.88 -8.40 13.62
CA ASN A 145 16.28 -7.65 12.43
C ASN A 145 17.63 -8.12 11.89
N VAL A 146 17.63 -8.61 10.65
CA VAL A 146 18.83 -9.18 10.00
C VAL A 146 19.87 -8.11 9.62
N HIS A 147 19.45 -6.85 9.46
CA HIS A 147 20.32 -5.77 9.00
C HIS A 147 20.91 -4.95 10.15
N THR A 148 20.22 -4.89 11.29
CA THR A 148 20.64 -4.08 12.43
C THR A 148 20.59 -4.91 13.71
N PRO A 149 21.75 -5.36 14.21
CA PRO A 149 21.83 -6.12 15.46
C PRO A 149 21.20 -5.39 16.65
N GLY A 150 20.46 -6.10 17.49
CA GLY A 150 19.79 -5.56 18.65
C GLY A 150 18.39 -4.98 18.39
N LEU A 151 17.95 -4.93 17.13
CA LEU A 151 16.57 -4.60 16.80
C LEU A 151 15.74 -5.85 16.55
N MET A 152 14.47 -5.75 16.94
CA MET A 152 13.41 -6.67 16.51
C MET A 152 12.65 -6.07 15.34
N THR A 153 12.09 -6.93 14.50
CA THR A 153 11.14 -6.58 13.45
C THR A 153 9.78 -7.12 13.83
N GLY A 154 8.79 -6.27 13.79
CA GLY A 154 7.40 -6.64 14.05
C GLY A 154 6.45 -5.92 13.10
N ARG A 155 5.14 -6.20 13.26
CA ARG A 155 4.08 -5.61 12.44
C ARG A 155 2.94 -5.08 13.28
N LEU A 156 2.44 -3.93 12.85
CA LEU A 156 1.17 -3.37 13.31
C LEU A 156 -0.02 -4.15 12.75
N SER A 157 -1.20 -3.94 13.32
CA SER A 157 -2.44 -4.53 12.81
C SER A 157 -2.80 -4.09 11.38
N ASN A 158 -2.25 -2.97 10.92
CA ASN A 158 -2.38 -2.47 9.54
C ASN A 158 -1.29 -3.00 8.60
N ASN A 159 -0.49 -3.98 9.05
CA ASN A 159 0.60 -4.63 8.33
C ASN A 159 1.86 -3.76 8.11
N THR A 160 1.93 -2.57 8.71
CA THR A 160 3.14 -1.75 8.62
C THR A 160 4.25 -2.33 9.51
N VAL A 161 5.47 -2.35 8.98
CA VAL A 161 6.66 -2.85 9.69
C VAL A 161 7.10 -1.85 10.77
N VAL A 162 7.54 -2.38 11.90
CA VAL A 162 8.14 -1.61 13.00
C VAL A 162 9.46 -2.25 13.41
N HIS A 163 10.51 -1.44 13.53
CA HIS A 163 11.78 -1.84 14.09
C HIS A 163 11.99 -1.17 15.47
N PHE A 164 12.37 -1.94 16.46
CA PHE A 164 12.56 -1.46 17.82
C PHE A 164 13.57 -2.32 18.58
N PRO A 165 14.30 -1.78 19.58
CA PRO A 165 15.17 -2.56 20.44
C PRO A 165 14.38 -3.59 21.25
N GLY A 166 14.85 -4.83 21.30
CA GLY A 166 14.15 -5.89 22.02
C GLY A 166 14.96 -7.17 22.10
N ASP A 167 14.37 -8.19 22.73
CA ASP A 167 14.96 -9.50 22.95
C ASP A 167 14.28 -10.57 22.09
N PRO A 168 15.03 -11.55 21.54
CA PRO A 168 14.47 -12.63 20.72
C PRO A 168 13.36 -13.45 21.38
N SER A 169 13.32 -13.49 22.72
CA SER A 169 12.24 -14.19 23.47
C SER A 169 10.85 -13.55 23.26
N MET A 170 10.79 -12.34 22.69
CA MET A 170 9.55 -11.66 22.39
C MET A 170 8.90 -12.14 21.09
N ILE A 171 9.58 -12.93 20.27
CA ILE A 171 9.02 -13.44 19.00
C ILE A 171 7.70 -14.18 19.26
N GLY A 172 6.68 -13.84 18.46
CA GLY A 172 5.32 -14.35 18.58
C GLY A 172 4.44 -13.64 19.62
N GLN A 173 4.98 -12.66 20.33
CA GLN A 173 4.22 -11.87 21.31
C GLN A 173 3.70 -10.56 20.71
N LEU A 174 2.59 -10.06 21.25
CA LEU A 174 2.12 -8.69 21.04
C LEU A 174 2.71 -7.82 22.13
N VAL A 175 3.46 -6.79 21.73
CA VAL A 175 4.10 -5.86 22.65
C VAL A 175 3.68 -4.41 22.34
N PRO A 176 3.46 -3.56 23.36
CA PRO A 176 3.20 -2.15 23.14
C PRO A 176 4.51 -1.45 22.74
N VAL A 177 4.49 -0.75 21.60
CA VAL A 177 5.64 -0.01 21.07
C VAL A 177 5.24 1.43 20.83
N TYR A 178 6.00 2.37 21.37
CA TYR A 178 5.91 3.78 21.06
C TYR A 178 6.59 4.05 19.72
N LEU A 179 5.82 4.54 18.76
CA LEU A 179 6.28 4.84 17.40
C LEU A 179 6.95 6.22 17.36
N ARG A 180 8.28 6.25 17.37
CA ARG A 180 9.06 7.49 17.47
C ARG A 180 9.11 8.28 16.17
N GLU A 181 9.33 7.58 15.07
CA GLU A 181 9.46 8.19 13.74
C GLU A 181 9.01 7.25 12.62
N SER A 182 8.54 7.83 11.52
CA SER A 182 8.26 7.11 10.27
C SER A 182 9.44 7.25 9.32
N ARG A 183 9.75 6.16 8.61
CA ARG A 183 10.76 6.10 7.55
C ARG A 183 10.12 5.79 6.19
N GLY A 184 8.92 6.29 5.96
CA GLY A 184 8.14 6.07 4.74
C GLY A 184 7.36 4.77 4.77
N PHE A 185 8.03 3.62 4.78
CA PHE A 185 7.39 2.30 4.71
C PHE A 185 7.45 1.51 6.02
N TYR A 186 8.12 2.02 7.03
CA TYR A 186 8.23 1.40 8.35
C TYR A 186 8.41 2.45 9.45
N TYR A 187 8.19 2.04 10.67
CA TYR A 187 8.42 2.86 11.86
C TYR A 187 9.66 2.43 12.62
N MET A 188 10.31 3.41 13.25
CA MET A 188 11.24 3.17 14.35
C MET A 188 10.55 3.47 15.67
N GLY A 189 10.72 2.59 16.66
CA GLY A 189 10.09 2.75 17.96
C GLY A 189 10.93 2.20 19.10
N HIS A 190 10.33 2.16 20.26
CA HIS A 190 10.84 1.47 21.46
C HIS A 190 9.66 0.89 22.23
N ILE A 191 9.92 -0.15 23.03
CA ILE A 191 8.90 -0.74 23.90
C ILE A 191 8.36 0.35 24.83
N ALA A 192 7.05 0.51 24.87
CA ALA A 192 6.42 1.44 25.79
C ALA A 192 6.49 0.87 27.22
N ASP A 193 7.14 1.58 28.13
CA ASP A 193 7.13 1.24 29.55
C ASP A 193 5.72 1.44 30.11
N LYS A 194 5.28 0.53 30.98
CA LYS A 194 3.95 0.60 31.61
C LYS A 194 3.79 1.76 32.59
N GLU A 195 4.80 2.64 32.73
CA GLU A 195 4.87 3.67 33.77
C GLU A 195 4.59 5.11 33.27
N ASN A 196 4.22 5.34 32.01
CA ASN A 196 3.91 6.69 31.52
C ASN A 196 2.50 6.74 30.88
N GLU A 197 1.47 6.50 31.67
CA GLU A 197 0.10 7.01 31.45
C GLU A 197 -0.17 8.22 32.33
#